data_a9ffecdd7456463f3418e136f1844018
#
_entry.id   a9ffecdd7456463f3418e136f1844018
#
_cell.length_a   1.000
_cell.length_b   1.000
_cell.length_c   1.000
_cell.angle_alpha   90.00
_cell.angle_beta   90.00
_cell.angle_gamma   90.00
#
_symmetry.space_group_name_H-M   'P 1'
#
loop_
_entity.id
_entity.type
_entity.pdbx_description
1 polymer ?
#
loop_
_entity_poly.entity_id
_entity_poly.type
_entity_poly.pdbx_seq_one_letter_code
_entity_poly.pdbx_strand_id
1 'polypeptide(L)'
;RKIRFTLAVTSNYFLEMAKFRAARLLWANIVKAYNPEKNCSCKMRAHAVTSTWNQTVYDPYVNMLRGTTEAMSAAIAGVHSLEVRPFDYAFEAPTEFSKRIARNTQLLLKHESHFDQVIDPAGGSYYIETLTKSIANEAWALFREVEEKGGYIAAFNEGFVVERVKASASAKDKNIATRRLILLGANQYPNFTEVADEAICECCVNREVKEGNVLVPYRGAMAFEAMRLKVDRSGKAPKAFMLTCGTLGMARARAQFSCNFFACAGIRVEDNTFFKTVEEGVEAALASKAEIVVVCASDDDYATVAPRVKELLGDKAILVVAG
;
A
#
# COMPACT_ATOMS: atom_id res chain seq x y z
N ARG A 1 1.85 -32.35 14.86
CA ARG A 1 1.44 -31.24 15.78
C ARG A 1 2.56 -30.23 16.06
N LYS A 2 3.78 -30.42 15.55
CA LYS A 2 4.91 -29.50 15.79
C LYS A 2 5.03 -28.40 14.73
N ILE A 3 4.39 -28.53 13.55
CA ILE A 3 4.43 -27.56 12.46
C ILE A 3 3.32 -26.53 12.66
N ARG A 4 3.68 -25.25 12.58
CA ARG A 4 2.79 -24.10 12.54
C ARG A 4 3.22 -23.22 11.36
N PHE A 5 2.27 -22.79 10.56
CA PHE A 5 2.49 -21.88 9.45
C PHE A 5 2.20 -20.46 9.91
N THR A 6 3.15 -19.58 9.72
CA THR A 6 2.97 -18.15 9.95
C THR A 6 2.84 -17.46 8.60
N LEU A 7 1.69 -16.80 8.35
CA LEU A 7 1.40 -16.10 7.11
C LEU A 7 1.04 -14.64 7.43
N ALA A 8 1.58 -13.73 6.63
CA ALA A 8 1.18 -12.34 6.71
C ALA A 8 -0.24 -12.15 6.16
N VAL A 9 -0.97 -11.18 6.70
CA VAL A 9 -2.29 -10.76 6.22
C VAL A 9 -2.19 -9.33 5.73
N THR A 10 -2.56 -9.10 4.48
CA THR A 10 -2.50 -7.80 3.83
C THR A 10 -3.88 -7.14 3.78
N SER A 11 -3.96 -5.95 3.16
CA SER A 11 -5.20 -5.18 3.05
C SER A 11 -6.24 -5.77 2.09
N ASN A 12 -5.90 -6.80 1.29
CA ASN A 12 -6.87 -7.40 0.38
C ASN A 12 -7.75 -8.43 1.09
N TYR A 13 -8.81 -7.93 1.72
CA TYR A 13 -9.67 -8.62 2.66
C TYR A 13 -10.13 -10.02 2.23
N PHE A 14 -10.74 -10.13 1.05
CA PHE A 14 -11.29 -11.40 0.55
C PHE A 14 -10.22 -12.37 0.05
N LEU A 15 -9.16 -11.82 -0.55
CA LEU A 15 -8.02 -12.62 -1.00
C LEU A 15 -7.32 -13.30 0.17
N GLU A 16 -7.18 -12.57 1.28
CA GLU A 16 -6.55 -13.10 2.49
C GLU A 16 -7.38 -14.22 3.12
N MET A 17 -8.71 -14.07 3.20
CA MET A 17 -9.59 -15.17 3.64
C MET A 17 -9.42 -16.41 2.77
N ALA A 18 -9.49 -16.24 1.45
CA ALA A 18 -9.37 -17.33 0.49
C ALA A 18 -7.97 -17.99 0.55
N LYS A 19 -6.92 -17.22 0.79
CA LYS A 19 -5.54 -17.72 0.98
C LYS A 19 -5.44 -18.75 2.12
N PHE A 20 -5.99 -18.44 3.29
CA PHE A 20 -5.96 -19.38 4.41
C PHE A 20 -6.82 -20.61 4.15
N ARG A 21 -7.94 -20.49 3.45
CA ARG A 21 -8.78 -21.62 3.04
C ARG A 21 -8.05 -22.52 2.04
N ALA A 22 -7.43 -21.93 1.01
CA ALA A 22 -6.62 -22.63 0.02
C ALA A 22 -5.41 -23.34 0.67
N ALA A 23 -4.70 -22.66 1.57
CA ALA A 23 -3.55 -23.24 2.27
C ALA A 23 -3.94 -24.47 3.10
N ARG A 24 -5.09 -24.44 3.79
CA ARG A 24 -5.60 -25.62 4.53
C ARG A 24 -5.94 -26.77 3.61
N LEU A 25 -6.56 -26.49 2.46
CA LEU A 25 -6.91 -27.49 1.44
C LEU A 25 -5.65 -28.16 0.88
N LEU A 26 -4.66 -27.37 0.48
CA LEU A 26 -3.40 -27.88 -0.06
C LEU A 26 -2.63 -28.70 0.98
N TRP A 27 -2.51 -28.19 2.20
CA TRP A 27 -1.86 -28.92 3.30
C TRP A 27 -2.53 -30.28 3.56
N ALA A 28 -3.85 -30.30 3.62
CA ALA A 28 -4.58 -31.53 3.86
C ALA A 28 -4.33 -32.57 2.76
N ASN A 29 -4.32 -32.15 1.50
CA ASN A 29 -4.06 -33.03 0.36
C ASN A 29 -2.62 -33.56 0.35
N ILE A 30 -1.64 -32.71 0.59
CA ILE A 30 -0.22 -33.08 0.66
C ILE A 30 -0.01 -34.11 1.78
N VAL A 31 -0.47 -33.80 3.00
CA VAL A 31 -0.26 -34.69 4.15
C VAL A 31 -1.01 -36.02 3.99
N LYS A 32 -2.22 -36.00 3.39
CA LYS A 32 -2.99 -37.20 3.13
C LYS A 32 -2.26 -38.19 2.21
N ALA A 33 -1.49 -37.67 1.24
CA ALA A 33 -0.70 -38.52 0.33
C ALA A 33 0.39 -39.33 1.04
N TYR A 34 0.82 -38.90 2.23
CA TYR A 34 1.78 -39.64 3.07
C TYR A 34 1.11 -40.65 4.03
N ASN A 35 -0.19 -40.90 3.90
CA ASN A 35 -0.96 -41.87 4.72
C ASN A 35 -0.70 -41.72 6.23
N PRO A 36 -0.96 -40.56 6.85
CA PRO A 36 -0.67 -40.34 8.25
C PRO A 36 -1.54 -41.20 9.14
N GLU A 37 -0.99 -41.76 10.19
CA GLU A 37 -1.70 -42.59 11.20
C GLU A 37 -2.89 -41.85 11.82
N LYS A 38 -2.80 -40.51 11.93
CA LYS A 38 -3.81 -39.66 12.59
C LYS A 38 -4.32 -38.58 11.65
N ASN A 39 -5.62 -38.55 11.40
CA ASN A 39 -6.27 -37.52 10.58
C ASN A 39 -6.02 -36.08 11.06
N CYS A 40 -5.71 -35.89 12.34
CA CYS A 40 -5.36 -34.55 12.85
C CYS A 40 -4.06 -34.00 12.27
N SER A 41 -3.22 -34.81 11.64
CA SER A 41 -2.02 -34.37 10.92
C SER A 41 -2.36 -33.59 9.66
N CYS A 42 -3.50 -33.88 9.03
CA CYS A 42 -4.00 -33.14 7.87
C CYS A 42 -4.56 -31.75 8.21
N LYS A 43 -4.73 -31.44 9.51
CA LYS A 43 -5.22 -30.12 9.95
C LYS A 43 -4.05 -29.13 10.06
N MET A 44 -4.00 -28.15 9.17
CA MET A 44 -3.02 -27.08 9.18
C MET A 44 -3.21 -26.19 10.42
N ARG A 45 -2.12 -25.89 11.14
CA ARG A 45 -2.12 -24.86 12.18
C ARG A 45 -1.61 -23.56 11.59
N ALA A 46 -2.52 -22.58 11.45
CA ALA A 46 -2.21 -21.27 10.90
C ALA A 46 -2.09 -20.23 12.01
N HIS A 47 -1.04 -19.46 11.97
CA HIS A 47 -0.83 -18.20 12.68
C HIS A 47 -0.84 -17.06 11.68
N ALA A 48 -1.58 -16.01 11.93
CA ALA A 48 -1.61 -14.82 11.10
C ALA A 48 -0.85 -13.68 11.78
N VAL A 49 -0.17 -12.87 10.99
CA VAL A 49 0.47 -11.63 11.43
C VAL A 49 0.04 -10.53 10.47
N THR A 50 -0.44 -9.39 10.96
CA THR A 50 -0.76 -8.25 10.10
C THR A 50 0.49 -7.80 9.34
N SER A 51 0.33 -7.46 8.06
CA SER A 51 1.45 -7.19 7.16
C SER A 51 2.12 -5.86 7.47
N THR A 52 3.45 -5.84 7.46
CA THR A 52 4.22 -4.59 7.48
C THR A 52 4.37 -3.97 6.09
N TRP A 53 4.12 -4.73 5.03
CA TRP A 53 4.32 -4.26 3.66
C TRP A 53 3.47 -3.04 3.30
N ASN A 54 2.23 -2.98 3.79
CA ASN A 54 1.28 -1.89 3.54
C ASN A 54 1.24 -0.83 4.65
N GLN A 55 2.08 -0.94 5.69
CA GLN A 55 2.22 0.13 6.68
C GLN A 55 2.97 1.32 6.10
N THR A 56 2.58 2.52 6.55
CA THR A 56 3.18 3.80 6.19
C THR A 56 3.87 4.44 7.39
N VAL A 57 4.90 5.23 7.15
CA VAL A 57 5.55 6.04 8.20
C VAL A 57 4.93 7.42 8.30
N TYR A 58 4.35 7.93 7.19
CA TYR A 58 3.49 9.10 7.21
C TYR A 58 2.06 8.68 7.49
N ASP A 59 1.30 9.53 8.17
CA ASP A 59 -0.06 9.27 8.64
C ASP A 59 -0.16 7.91 9.37
N PRO A 60 0.69 7.66 10.40
CA PRO A 60 0.88 6.35 11.01
C PRO A 60 -0.38 5.82 11.70
N TYR A 61 -1.28 6.69 12.13
CA TYR A 61 -2.53 6.27 12.76
C TYR A 61 -3.47 5.53 11.81
N VAL A 62 -3.33 5.73 10.49
CA VAL A 62 -4.05 4.92 9.48
C VAL A 62 -3.64 3.45 9.53
N ASN A 63 -2.43 3.14 10.02
CA ASN A 63 -2.00 1.76 10.23
C ASN A 63 -2.87 1.01 11.25
N MET A 64 -3.52 1.71 12.19
CA MET A 64 -4.49 1.08 13.11
C MET A 64 -5.71 0.57 12.34
N LEU A 65 -6.21 1.35 11.39
CA LEU A 65 -7.35 0.97 10.55
C LEU A 65 -6.98 -0.22 9.64
N ARG A 66 -5.79 -0.19 9.05
CA ARG A 66 -5.26 -1.32 8.25
C ARG A 66 -5.16 -2.58 9.09
N GLY A 67 -4.50 -2.50 10.25
CA GLY A 67 -4.35 -3.63 11.17
C GLY A 67 -5.70 -4.19 11.65
N THR A 68 -6.73 -3.35 11.81
CA THR A 68 -8.08 -3.79 12.17
C THR A 68 -8.71 -4.62 11.04
N THR A 69 -8.72 -4.13 9.80
CA THR A 69 -9.31 -4.86 8.66
C THR A 69 -8.55 -6.15 8.34
N GLU A 70 -7.23 -6.15 8.49
CA GLU A 70 -6.38 -7.34 8.36
C GLU A 70 -6.69 -8.37 9.44
N ALA A 71 -6.80 -7.92 10.69
CA ALA A 71 -7.16 -8.79 11.81
C ALA A 71 -8.57 -9.38 11.65
N MET A 72 -9.54 -8.60 11.15
CA MET A 72 -10.88 -9.09 10.81
C MET A 72 -10.82 -10.20 9.76
N SER A 73 -10.08 -9.98 8.67
CA SER A 73 -9.90 -10.96 7.60
C SER A 73 -9.32 -12.28 8.12
N ALA A 74 -8.28 -12.20 8.97
CA ALA A 74 -7.66 -13.36 9.59
C ALA A 74 -8.60 -14.11 10.56
N ALA A 75 -9.37 -13.37 11.38
CA ALA A 75 -10.33 -13.94 12.32
C ALA A 75 -11.44 -14.71 11.58
N ILE A 76 -12.04 -14.10 10.56
CA ILE A 76 -13.07 -14.74 9.71
C ILE A 76 -12.48 -15.95 8.95
N ALA A 77 -11.23 -15.86 8.50
CA ALA A 77 -10.55 -17.00 7.88
C ALA A 77 -10.26 -18.16 8.84
N GLY A 78 -10.54 -18.03 10.13
CA GLY A 78 -10.43 -19.09 11.13
C GLY A 78 -8.99 -19.48 11.45
N VAL A 79 -8.08 -18.51 11.60
CA VAL A 79 -6.71 -18.77 12.04
C VAL A 79 -6.67 -19.18 13.51
N HIS A 80 -5.68 -19.98 13.90
CA HIS A 80 -5.56 -20.49 15.28
C HIS A 80 -5.02 -19.43 16.24
N SER A 81 -4.26 -18.49 15.75
CA SER A 81 -3.71 -17.37 16.51
C SER A 81 -3.39 -16.21 15.58
N LEU A 82 -3.42 -15.01 16.13
CA LEU A 82 -3.24 -13.76 15.41
C LEU A 82 -2.30 -12.83 16.16
N GLU A 83 -1.42 -12.17 15.45
CA GLU A 83 -0.62 -11.03 15.92
C GLU A 83 -1.00 -9.79 15.14
N VAL A 84 -1.37 -8.73 15.83
CA VAL A 84 -1.58 -7.40 15.25
C VAL A 84 -0.35 -6.56 15.50
N ARG A 85 0.28 -6.08 14.44
CA ARG A 85 1.44 -5.17 14.55
C ARG A 85 0.99 -3.80 15.02
N PRO A 86 1.69 -3.19 15.98
CA PRO A 86 1.49 -1.80 16.37
C PRO A 86 1.62 -0.83 15.20
N PHE A 87 0.94 0.30 15.25
CA PHE A 87 0.89 1.27 14.15
C PHE A 87 2.22 1.98 13.90
N ASP A 88 3.07 2.08 14.93
CA ASP A 88 4.40 2.69 14.90
C ASP A 88 5.52 1.72 14.50
N TYR A 89 5.22 0.44 14.34
CA TYR A 89 6.20 -0.63 14.06
C TYR A 89 7.07 -0.37 12.81
N ALA A 90 6.60 0.46 11.88
CA ALA A 90 7.30 0.73 10.63
C ALA A 90 8.51 1.68 10.78
N PHE A 91 8.60 2.47 11.84
CA PHE A 91 9.61 3.54 11.98
C PHE A 91 10.22 3.67 13.37
N GLU A 92 9.61 3.11 14.41
CA GLU A 92 10.16 3.17 15.77
C GLU A 92 9.91 1.88 16.57
N ALA A 93 10.54 1.77 17.72
CA ALA A 93 10.25 0.71 18.67
C ALA A 93 8.83 0.92 19.24
N PRO A 94 7.94 -0.09 19.14
CA PRO A 94 6.56 0.05 19.58
C PRO A 94 6.43 0.52 21.03
N THR A 95 5.63 1.57 21.23
CA THR A 95 5.33 2.14 22.54
C THR A 95 4.34 1.26 23.33
N GLU A 96 4.20 1.48 24.63
CA GLU A 96 3.17 0.79 25.42
C GLU A 96 1.74 1.17 24.98
N PHE A 97 1.57 2.39 24.48
CA PHE A 97 0.30 2.84 23.90
C PHE A 97 -0.04 2.07 22.62
N SER A 98 0.88 2.02 21.66
CA SER A 98 0.66 1.34 20.39
C SER A 98 0.46 -0.18 20.55
N LYS A 99 1.23 -0.81 21.44
CA LYS A 99 1.03 -2.22 21.83
C LYS A 99 -0.34 -2.46 22.44
N ARG A 100 -0.80 -1.55 23.29
CA ARG A 100 -2.15 -1.63 23.88
C ARG A 100 -3.23 -1.56 22.81
N ILE A 101 -3.13 -0.65 21.85
CA ILE A 101 -4.08 -0.52 20.74
C ILE A 101 -4.10 -1.80 19.90
N ALA A 102 -2.93 -2.31 19.51
CA ALA A 102 -2.82 -3.55 18.75
C ALA A 102 -3.47 -4.76 19.45
N ARG A 103 -3.28 -4.88 20.76
CA ARG A 103 -3.95 -5.90 21.58
C ARG A 103 -5.47 -5.67 21.65
N ASN A 104 -5.89 -4.42 21.87
CA ASN A 104 -7.30 -4.08 21.99
C ASN A 104 -8.07 -4.31 20.68
N THR A 105 -7.43 -4.18 19.52
CA THR A 105 -8.03 -4.58 18.23
C THR A 105 -8.54 -6.02 18.29
N GLN A 106 -7.74 -6.96 18.77
CA GLN A 106 -8.14 -8.37 18.89
C GLN A 106 -9.25 -8.58 19.93
N LEU A 107 -9.19 -7.86 21.05
CA LEU A 107 -10.21 -7.94 22.09
C LEU A 107 -11.55 -7.37 21.62
N LEU A 108 -11.54 -6.28 20.85
CA LEU A 108 -12.70 -5.69 20.21
C LEU A 108 -13.36 -6.69 19.24
N LEU A 109 -12.57 -7.30 18.36
CA LEU A 109 -13.07 -8.30 17.40
C LEU A 109 -13.70 -9.50 18.10
N LYS A 110 -13.17 -9.89 19.26
CA LYS A 110 -13.70 -11.00 20.05
C LYS A 110 -14.93 -10.64 20.86
N HIS A 111 -14.86 -9.55 21.66
CA HIS A 111 -15.85 -9.27 22.70
C HIS A 111 -16.97 -8.34 22.27
N GLU A 112 -16.73 -7.47 21.28
CA GLU A 112 -17.75 -6.54 20.77
C GLU A 112 -18.28 -6.98 19.41
N SER A 113 -17.40 -7.47 18.52
CA SER A 113 -17.80 -7.91 17.17
C SER A 113 -18.13 -9.40 17.08
N HIS A 114 -17.84 -10.19 18.11
CA HIS A 114 -18.19 -11.60 18.27
C HIS A 114 -17.72 -12.52 17.13
N PHE A 115 -16.57 -12.25 16.53
CA PHE A 115 -16.03 -13.02 15.38
C PHE A 115 -15.59 -14.44 15.75
N ASP A 116 -15.49 -14.76 17.03
CA ASP A 116 -15.14 -16.08 17.54
C ASP A 116 -16.37 -17.03 17.69
N GLN A 117 -17.59 -16.54 17.46
CA GLN A 117 -18.82 -17.34 17.67
C GLN A 117 -19.23 -18.14 16.44
N VAL A 118 -18.69 -17.85 15.26
CA VAL A 118 -19.04 -18.51 14.01
C VAL A 118 -17.80 -19.14 13.36
N ILE A 119 -17.94 -20.41 12.94
CA ILE A 119 -16.89 -21.12 12.23
C ILE A 119 -17.11 -20.96 10.73
N ASP A 120 -16.08 -20.48 10.01
CA ASP A 120 -16.07 -20.32 8.56
C ASP A 120 -17.29 -19.56 8.00
N PRO A 121 -17.58 -18.34 8.47
CA PRO A 121 -18.77 -17.60 8.05
C PRO A 121 -18.73 -17.21 6.56
N ALA A 122 -17.58 -17.29 5.90
CA ALA A 122 -17.42 -17.09 4.47
C ALA A 122 -17.71 -18.35 3.62
N GLY A 123 -17.92 -19.51 4.27
CA GLY A 123 -18.24 -20.78 3.61
C GLY A 123 -19.53 -20.71 2.81
N GLY A 124 -19.51 -21.22 1.57
CA GLY A 124 -20.65 -21.19 0.66
C GLY A 124 -20.83 -19.89 -0.12
N SER A 125 -20.06 -18.84 0.16
CA SER A 125 -20.02 -17.65 -0.68
C SER A 125 -19.43 -18.00 -2.05
N TYR A 126 -20.18 -17.81 -3.14
CA TYR A 126 -19.70 -18.10 -4.50
C TYR A 126 -18.38 -17.43 -4.83
N TYR A 127 -18.21 -16.17 -4.42
CA TYR A 127 -16.98 -15.42 -4.65
C TYR A 127 -15.80 -16.02 -3.89
N ILE A 128 -15.95 -16.28 -2.58
CA ILE A 128 -14.89 -16.83 -1.74
C ILE A 128 -14.52 -18.26 -2.16
N GLU A 129 -15.49 -19.08 -2.49
CA GLU A 129 -15.23 -20.46 -2.97
C GLU A 129 -14.47 -20.47 -4.30
N THR A 130 -14.89 -19.62 -5.25
CA THR A 130 -14.20 -19.49 -6.54
C THR A 130 -12.77 -18.97 -6.34
N LEU A 131 -12.58 -17.93 -5.52
CA LEU A 131 -11.27 -17.36 -5.23
C LEU A 131 -10.36 -18.36 -4.51
N THR A 132 -10.90 -19.12 -3.55
CA THR A 132 -10.18 -20.19 -2.84
C THR A 132 -9.67 -21.26 -3.83
N LYS A 133 -10.53 -21.70 -4.76
CA LYS A 133 -10.16 -22.69 -5.77
C LYS A 133 -9.09 -22.15 -6.73
N SER A 134 -9.22 -20.90 -7.17
CA SER A 134 -8.24 -20.27 -8.06
C SER A 134 -6.88 -20.17 -7.39
N ILE A 135 -6.82 -19.67 -6.14
CA ILE A 135 -5.55 -19.58 -5.37
C ILE A 135 -4.95 -20.98 -5.15
N ALA A 136 -5.78 -21.99 -4.83
CA ALA A 136 -5.29 -23.35 -4.64
C ALA A 136 -4.69 -23.92 -5.92
N ASN A 137 -5.31 -23.71 -7.07
CA ASN A 137 -4.82 -24.19 -8.36
C ASN A 137 -3.48 -23.52 -8.75
N GLU A 138 -3.38 -22.19 -8.63
CA GLU A 138 -2.15 -21.45 -8.94
C GLU A 138 -1.01 -21.82 -7.99
N ALA A 139 -1.32 -21.94 -6.70
CA ALA A 139 -0.32 -22.36 -5.71
C ALA A 139 0.14 -23.80 -5.94
N TRP A 140 -0.77 -24.69 -6.38
CA TRP A 140 -0.43 -26.06 -6.73
C TRP A 140 0.44 -26.15 -7.98
N ALA A 141 0.15 -25.33 -9.00
CA ALA A 141 0.97 -25.24 -10.21
C ALA A 141 2.41 -24.79 -9.86
N LEU A 142 2.53 -23.73 -9.05
CA LEU A 142 3.84 -23.26 -8.59
C LEU A 142 4.58 -24.29 -7.73
N PHE A 143 3.86 -25.02 -6.87
CA PHE A 143 4.43 -26.11 -6.08
C PHE A 143 5.04 -27.19 -6.99
N ARG A 144 4.34 -27.57 -8.05
CA ARG A 144 4.84 -28.56 -9.01
C ARG A 144 6.08 -28.05 -9.76
N GLU A 145 6.12 -26.78 -10.18
CA GLU A 145 7.31 -26.18 -10.79
C GLU A 145 8.53 -26.27 -9.86
N VAL A 146 8.33 -26.05 -8.54
CA VAL A 146 9.39 -26.16 -7.54
C VAL A 146 9.85 -27.62 -7.36
N GLU A 147 8.91 -28.57 -7.36
CA GLU A 147 9.25 -30.01 -7.25
C GLU A 147 10.01 -30.51 -8.49
N GLU A 148 9.64 -30.08 -9.69
CA GLU A 148 10.34 -30.42 -10.95
C GLU A 148 11.79 -29.92 -10.96
N LYS A 149 12.11 -28.86 -10.15
CA LYS A 149 13.47 -28.34 -9.96
C LYS A 149 14.28 -29.07 -8.85
N GLY A 150 13.77 -30.17 -8.33
CA GLY A 150 14.40 -30.91 -7.23
C GLY A 150 14.03 -30.42 -5.84
N GLY A 151 12.91 -29.73 -5.70
CA GLY A 151 12.35 -29.22 -4.45
C GLY A 151 12.81 -27.82 -4.09
N TYR A 152 12.30 -27.32 -2.98
CA TYR A 152 12.45 -25.90 -2.58
C TYR A 152 13.91 -25.46 -2.44
N ILE A 153 14.79 -26.27 -1.84
CA ILE A 153 16.18 -25.89 -1.60
C ILE A 153 16.95 -25.76 -2.91
N ALA A 154 16.76 -26.68 -3.86
CA ALA A 154 17.38 -26.61 -5.18
C ALA A 154 16.88 -25.38 -5.94
N ALA A 155 15.56 -25.19 -6.02
CA ALA A 155 14.94 -24.04 -6.68
C ALA A 155 15.37 -22.68 -6.08
N PHE A 156 15.56 -22.63 -4.75
CA PHE A 156 16.06 -21.41 -4.08
C PHE A 156 17.53 -21.14 -4.44
N ASN A 157 18.39 -22.16 -4.41
CA ASN A 157 19.80 -22.02 -4.73
C ASN A 157 20.02 -21.62 -6.20
N GLU A 158 19.16 -22.11 -7.11
CA GLU A 158 19.14 -21.71 -8.51
C GLU A 158 18.64 -20.28 -8.74
N GLY A 159 18.08 -19.64 -7.72
CA GLY A 159 17.52 -18.28 -7.81
C GLY A 159 16.06 -18.22 -8.23
N PHE A 160 15.42 -19.31 -8.63
CA PHE A 160 14.05 -19.36 -9.11
C PHE A 160 13.04 -18.70 -8.16
N VAL A 161 13.12 -19.04 -6.87
CA VAL A 161 12.21 -18.49 -5.84
C VAL A 161 12.38 -16.97 -5.73
N VAL A 162 13.63 -16.51 -5.71
CA VAL A 162 13.98 -15.09 -5.57
C VAL A 162 13.52 -14.30 -6.79
N GLU A 163 13.70 -14.83 -8.00
CA GLU A 163 13.23 -14.22 -9.25
C GLU A 163 11.71 -14.07 -9.29
N ARG A 164 10.95 -15.10 -8.90
CA ARG A 164 9.48 -15.05 -8.82
C ARG A 164 8.99 -13.99 -7.84
N VAL A 165 9.63 -13.90 -6.66
CA VAL A 165 9.31 -12.88 -5.66
C VAL A 165 9.66 -11.48 -6.16
N LYS A 166 10.83 -11.29 -6.78
CA LYS A 166 11.24 -9.99 -7.37
C LYS A 166 10.29 -9.55 -8.49
N ALA A 167 9.86 -10.46 -9.35
CA ALA A 167 8.89 -10.16 -10.40
C ALA A 167 7.54 -9.68 -9.82
N SER A 168 7.03 -10.37 -8.79
CA SER A 168 5.81 -9.96 -8.08
C SER A 168 5.98 -8.61 -7.39
N ALA A 169 7.12 -8.36 -6.74
CA ALA A 169 7.45 -7.09 -6.11
C ALA A 169 7.47 -5.94 -7.14
N SER A 170 8.17 -6.13 -8.26
CA SER A 170 8.25 -5.14 -9.34
C SER A 170 6.88 -4.79 -9.93
N ALA A 171 6.00 -5.79 -10.11
CA ALA A 171 4.63 -5.56 -10.57
C ALA A 171 3.82 -4.73 -9.57
N LYS A 172 3.96 -5.00 -8.27
CA LYS A 172 3.33 -4.19 -7.21
C LYS A 172 3.88 -2.77 -7.17
N ASP A 173 5.19 -2.60 -7.23
CA ASP A 173 5.86 -1.30 -7.23
C ASP A 173 5.39 -0.45 -8.42
N LYS A 174 5.28 -1.05 -9.62
CA LYS A 174 4.71 -0.39 -10.80
C LYS A 174 3.26 0.04 -10.58
N ASN A 175 2.43 -0.82 -9.97
CA ASN A 175 1.04 -0.48 -9.69
C ASN A 175 0.91 0.64 -8.64
N ILE A 176 1.81 0.71 -7.66
CA ILE A 176 1.88 1.81 -6.71
C ILE A 176 2.32 3.10 -7.40
N ALA A 177 3.39 3.04 -8.22
CA ALA A 177 3.91 4.21 -8.96
C ALA A 177 2.87 4.79 -9.91
N THR A 178 2.07 3.94 -10.57
CA THR A 178 1.00 4.35 -11.48
C THR A 178 -0.35 4.60 -10.78
N ARG A 179 -0.39 4.55 -9.45
CA ARG A 179 -1.60 4.73 -8.63
C ARG A 179 -2.74 3.72 -8.91
N ARG A 180 -2.44 2.60 -9.58
CA ARG A 180 -3.38 1.48 -9.74
C ARG A 180 -3.58 0.71 -8.44
N LEU A 181 -2.55 0.65 -7.60
CA LEU A 181 -2.61 0.18 -6.22
C LEU A 181 -2.44 1.37 -5.29
N ILE A 182 -3.48 1.67 -4.52
CA ILE A 182 -3.52 2.82 -3.63
C ILE A 182 -3.00 2.40 -2.25
N LEU A 183 -2.04 3.14 -1.73
CA LEU A 183 -1.63 3.17 -0.34
C LEU A 183 -2.02 4.53 0.23
N LEU A 184 -3.13 4.57 0.95
CA LEU A 184 -3.73 5.76 1.51
C LEU A 184 -2.71 6.51 2.37
N GLY A 185 -2.61 7.84 2.17
CA GLY A 185 -1.63 8.67 2.86
C GLY A 185 -0.24 8.69 2.21
N ALA A 186 0.11 7.69 1.37
CA ALA A 186 1.40 7.64 0.69
C ALA A 186 1.33 8.09 -0.78
N ASN A 187 0.67 7.35 -1.66
CA ASN A 187 0.56 7.70 -3.09
C ASN A 187 -0.79 8.31 -3.48
N GLN A 188 -1.73 8.36 -2.55
CA GLN A 188 -3.05 8.96 -2.71
C GLN A 188 -3.57 9.43 -1.33
N TYR A 189 -4.34 10.51 -1.33
CA TYR A 189 -4.95 11.10 -0.13
C TYR A 189 -3.93 11.42 0.98
N PRO A 190 -2.83 12.16 0.68
CA PRO A 190 -1.84 12.50 1.70
C PRO A 190 -2.42 13.48 2.72
N ASN A 191 -1.90 13.45 3.93
CA ASN A 191 -2.13 14.53 4.87
C ASN A 191 -1.28 15.74 4.45
N PHE A 192 -1.95 16.85 4.05
CA PHE A 192 -1.31 18.02 3.46
C PHE A 192 -0.48 18.84 4.46
N THR A 193 -0.75 18.69 5.75
CA THR A 193 -0.11 19.49 6.82
C THR A 193 0.91 18.71 7.63
N GLU A 194 1.01 17.41 7.38
CA GLU A 194 1.93 16.56 8.11
C GLU A 194 3.38 16.79 7.65
N VAL A 195 4.27 16.86 8.62
CA VAL A 195 5.72 16.89 8.45
C VAL A 195 6.29 15.63 9.08
N ALA A 196 7.41 15.14 8.56
CA ALA A 196 8.05 13.93 9.07
C ALA A 196 8.34 14.03 10.57
N ASP A 197 7.95 12.99 11.32
CA ASP A 197 8.35 12.81 12.71
C ASP A 197 9.89 12.67 12.79
N GLU A 198 10.48 13.12 13.90
CA GLU A 198 11.93 13.02 14.13
C GLU A 198 12.42 11.57 14.17
N ALA A 199 11.56 10.62 14.59
CA ALA A 199 11.85 9.19 14.62
C ALA A 199 11.98 8.58 13.22
N ILE A 200 11.44 9.20 12.16
CA ILE A 200 11.53 8.69 10.79
C ILE A 200 12.94 8.92 10.26
N CYS A 201 13.75 7.88 10.20
CA CYS A 201 15.10 7.93 9.64
C CYS A 201 15.10 7.52 8.14
N GLU A 202 16.20 7.80 7.45
CA GLU A 202 16.38 7.35 6.07
C GLU A 202 16.35 5.82 5.93
N CYS A 203 16.76 5.10 6.94
CA CYS A 203 16.71 3.64 6.97
C CYS A 203 15.27 3.11 6.97
N CYS A 204 14.29 3.89 7.47
CA CYS A 204 12.88 3.50 7.46
C CYS A 204 12.27 3.59 6.06
N VAL A 205 12.78 4.45 5.19
CA VAL A 205 12.20 4.76 3.88
C VAL A 205 13.03 4.26 2.70
N ASN A 206 14.27 3.86 2.90
CA ASN A 206 15.13 3.33 1.85
C ASN A 206 15.16 1.81 1.88
N ARG A 207 14.94 1.21 0.71
CA ARG A 207 15.00 -0.24 0.55
C ARG A 207 16.44 -0.72 0.64
N GLU A 208 16.71 -1.69 1.53
CA GLU A 208 18.00 -2.35 1.59
C GLU A 208 18.23 -3.17 0.30
N VAL A 209 19.40 -3.06 -0.28
CA VAL A 209 19.81 -3.86 -1.45
C VAL A 209 20.86 -4.85 -1.00
N LYS A 210 20.60 -6.15 -1.22
CA LYS A 210 21.55 -7.23 -0.96
C LYS A 210 21.82 -8.00 -2.25
N GLU A 211 23.06 -8.35 -2.46
CA GLU A 211 23.47 -9.19 -3.58
C GLU A 211 23.17 -10.67 -3.30
N GLY A 212 22.99 -11.45 -4.38
CA GLY A 212 22.74 -12.89 -4.31
C GLY A 212 21.27 -13.28 -4.13
N ASN A 213 21.06 -14.54 -3.78
CA ASN A 213 19.73 -15.13 -3.58
C ASN A 213 19.18 -14.78 -2.19
N VAL A 214 18.86 -13.50 -1.98
CA VAL A 214 18.33 -12.98 -0.71
C VAL A 214 16.98 -12.33 -0.91
N LEU A 215 16.03 -12.65 -0.04
CA LEU A 215 14.75 -11.99 0.06
C LEU A 215 14.83 -10.88 1.11
N VAL A 216 14.80 -9.62 0.68
CA VAL A 216 14.86 -8.47 1.56
C VAL A 216 13.44 -7.93 1.77
N PRO A 217 12.93 -7.89 3.02
CA PRO A 217 11.65 -7.26 3.33
C PRO A 217 11.66 -5.77 2.98
N TYR A 218 10.54 -5.25 2.48
CA TYR A 218 10.36 -3.84 2.21
C TYR A 218 8.89 -3.45 2.36
N ARG A 219 8.60 -2.14 2.44
CA ARG A 219 7.25 -1.59 2.48
C ARG A 219 6.90 -0.94 1.14
N GLY A 220 5.64 -1.11 0.73
CA GLY A 220 5.18 -0.59 -0.56
C GLY A 220 5.24 0.94 -0.68
N ALA A 221 5.14 1.66 0.44
CA ALA A 221 5.16 3.13 0.46
C ALA A 221 6.57 3.75 0.37
N MET A 222 7.64 2.97 0.58
CA MET A 222 9.01 3.49 0.79
C MET A 222 9.46 4.51 -0.26
N ALA A 223 9.17 4.29 -1.55
CA ALA A 223 9.61 5.21 -2.61
C ALA A 223 8.97 6.60 -2.50
N PHE A 224 7.67 6.67 -2.17
CA PHE A 224 6.97 7.94 -1.94
C PHE A 224 7.42 8.59 -0.64
N GLU A 225 7.58 7.81 0.40
CA GLU A 225 8.03 8.29 1.71
C GLU A 225 9.47 8.84 1.67
N ALA A 226 10.38 8.19 0.93
CA ALA A 226 11.73 8.68 0.73
C ALA A 226 11.75 10.04 0.01
N MET A 227 10.90 10.20 -1.00
CA MET A 227 10.77 11.45 -1.74
C MET A 227 10.22 12.55 -0.82
N ARG A 228 9.17 12.27 -0.04
CA ARG A 228 8.56 13.20 0.90
C ARG A 228 9.53 13.58 2.02
N LEU A 229 10.23 12.61 2.61
CA LEU A 229 11.22 12.85 3.66
C LEU A 229 12.36 13.78 3.19
N LYS A 230 12.80 13.60 1.93
CA LYS A 230 13.82 14.48 1.33
C LYS A 230 13.32 15.92 1.22
N VAL A 231 12.05 16.14 0.86
CA VAL A 231 11.45 17.47 0.80
C VAL A 231 11.34 18.07 2.19
N ASP A 232 10.79 17.34 3.17
CA ASP A 232 10.61 17.80 4.55
C ASP A 232 11.95 18.22 5.19
N ARG A 233 13.01 17.44 4.96
CA ARG A 233 14.35 17.70 5.53
C ARG A 233 15.17 18.74 4.77
N SER A 234 14.76 19.11 3.56
CA SER A 234 15.46 20.16 2.80
C SER A 234 15.33 21.55 3.43
N GLY A 235 14.41 21.73 4.37
CA GLY A 235 14.04 23.03 4.94
C GLY A 235 13.37 23.98 3.94
N LYS A 236 13.21 23.55 2.69
CA LYS A 236 12.54 24.26 1.60
C LYS A 236 11.39 23.39 1.12
N ALA A 237 10.18 23.70 1.56
CA ALA A 237 8.99 23.07 1.00
C ALA A 237 8.57 23.85 -0.24
N PRO A 238 8.86 23.36 -1.47
CA PRO A 238 8.43 24.04 -2.68
C PRO A 238 6.92 24.13 -2.72
N LYS A 239 6.39 25.18 -3.36
CA LYS A 239 4.96 25.44 -3.46
C LYS A 239 4.50 25.24 -4.88
N ALA A 240 3.42 24.48 -5.05
CA ALA A 240 2.70 24.32 -6.31
C ALA A 240 1.37 25.09 -6.25
N PHE A 241 1.16 25.99 -7.19
CA PHE A 241 -0.02 26.82 -7.34
C PHE A 241 -0.92 26.25 -8.43
N MET A 242 -2.19 25.98 -8.10
CA MET A 242 -3.16 25.47 -9.07
C MET A 242 -3.81 26.64 -9.82
N LEU A 243 -3.40 26.88 -11.06
CA LEU A 243 -4.00 27.87 -11.93
C LEU A 243 -5.19 27.23 -12.65
N THR A 244 -6.39 27.45 -12.12
CA THR A 244 -7.65 26.89 -12.62
C THR A 244 -8.39 27.89 -13.49
N CYS A 245 -8.57 27.57 -14.78
CA CYS A 245 -9.29 28.42 -15.73
C CYS A 245 -9.97 27.60 -16.84
N GLY A 246 -10.77 28.24 -17.68
CA GLY A 246 -11.51 27.56 -18.75
C GLY A 246 -12.78 26.87 -18.25
N THR A 247 -12.97 25.59 -18.62
CA THR A 247 -14.17 24.82 -18.25
C THR A 247 -14.10 24.38 -16.79
N LEU A 248 -14.92 24.97 -15.91
CA LEU A 248 -14.86 24.83 -14.44
C LEU A 248 -14.81 23.39 -13.96
N GLY A 249 -15.66 22.51 -14.47
CA GLY A 249 -15.73 21.11 -14.01
C GLY A 249 -14.41 20.36 -14.23
N MET A 250 -13.83 20.47 -15.42
CA MET A 250 -12.55 19.85 -15.77
C MET A 250 -11.38 20.51 -15.05
N ALA A 251 -11.36 21.84 -14.98
CA ALA A 251 -10.32 22.57 -14.25
C ALA A 251 -10.25 22.15 -12.78
N ARG A 252 -11.39 22.02 -12.10
CA ARG A 252 -11.46 21.58 -10.70
C ARG A 252 -11.04 20.13 -10.51
N ALA A 253 -11.47 19.22 -11.39
CA ALA A 253 -11.07 17.81 -11.33
C ALA A 253 -9.54 17.64 -11.47
N ARG A 254 -8.93 18.38 -12.40
CA ARG A 254 -7.48 18.37 -12.61
C ARG A 254 -6.71 19.03 -11.49
N ALA A 255 -7.22 20.13 -10.93
CA ALA A 255 -6.64 20.75 -9.75
C ALA A 255 -6.64 19.78 -8.55
N GLN A 256 -7.75 19.12 -8.29
CA GLN A 256 -7.84 18.13 -7.21
C GLN A 256 -6.87 16.96 -7.39
N PHE A 257 -6.74 16.44 -8.63
CA PHE A 257 -5.74 15.41 -8.94
C PHE A 257 -4.32 15.92 -8.68
N SER A 258 -4.00 17.12 -9.18
CA SER A 258 -2.67 17.72 -9.06
C SER A 258 -2.32 18.04 -7.61
N CYS A 259 -3.25 18.57 -6.82
CA CYS A 259 -3.08 18.78 -5.38
C CYS A 259 -2.65 17.49 -4.67
N ASN A 260 -3.40 16.40 -4.90
CA ASN A 260 -3.04 15.09 -4.34
C ASN A 260 -1.68 14.61 -4.84
N PHE A 261 -1.38 14.79 -6.12
CA PHE A 261 -0.13 14.33 -6.74
C PHE A 261 1.09 15.02 -6.12
N PHE A 262 1.09 16.34 -6.05
CA PHE A 262 2.21 17.11 -5.50
C PHE A 262 2.35 16.93 -3.98
N ALA A 263 1.24 16.87 -3.26
CA ALA A 263 1.26 16.66 -1.82
C ALA A 263 1.80 15.28 -1.40
N CYS A 264 1.64 14.23 -2.23
CA CYS A 264 2.28 12.93 -1.98
C CYS A 264 3.81 13.00 -1.93
N ALA A 265 4.40 14.01 -2.58
CA ALA A 265 5.84 14.28 -2.55
C ALA A 265 6.25 15.27 -1.44
N GLY A 266 5.32 15.74 -0.59
CA GLY A 266 5.59 16.75 0.42
C GLY A 266 5.63 18.18 -0.11
N ILE A 267 5.26 18.40 -1.38
CA ILE A 267 5.18 19.73 -1.98
C ILE A 267 3.93 20.43 -1.45
N ARG A 268 4.08 21.65 -0.94
CA ARG A 268 2.95 22.46 -0.50
C ARG A 268 2.07 22.81 -1.69
N VAL A 269 0.76 22.72 -1.53
CA VAL A 269 -0.17 23.03 -2.60
C VAL A 269 -1.05 24.22 -2.22
N GLU A 270 -1.22 25.15 -3.16
CA GLU A 270 -2.16 26.25 -3.06
C GLU A 270 -3.26 26.03 -4.08
N ASP A 271 -4.40 25.54 -3.57
CA ASP A 271 -5.59 25.27 -4.39
C ASP A 271 -6.43 26.53 -4.51
N ASN A 272 -6.86 26.83 -5.72
CA ASN A 272 -7.66 28.00 -6.03
C ASN A 272 -9.01 27.57 -6.62
N THR A 273 -10.04 28.37 -6.34
CA THR A 273 -11.38 28.03 -6.77
C THR A 273 -11.50 28.09 -8.29
N PHE A 274 -11.21 29.23 -8.87
CA PHE A 274 -11.27 29.46 -10.32
C PHE A 274 -10.86 30.88 -10.66
N PHE A 275 -10.15 31.09 -11.78
CA PHE A 275 -9.81 32.39 -12.34
C PHE A 275 -10.62 32.64 -13.61
N LYS A 276 -11.17 33.85 -13.75
CA LYS A 276 -11.96 34.23 -14.93
C LYS A 276 -11.09 34.42 -16.17
N THR A 277 -9.88 34.91 -15.96
CA THR A 277 -8.89 35.15 -17.03
C THR A 277 -7.55 34.51 -16.68
N VAL A 278 -6.74 34.24 -17.71
CA VAL A 278 -5.39 33.74 -17.55
C VAL A 278 -4.50 34.74 -16.83
N GLU A 279 -4.70 36.03 -17.13
CA GLU A 279 -3.95 37.14 -16.53
C GLU A 279 -4.13 37.20 -15.01
N GLU A 280 -5.38 37.14 -14.53
CA GLU A 280 -5.68 37.08 -13.09
C GLU A 280 -4.97 35.87 -12.43
N GLY A 281 -5.03 34.70 -13.08
CA GLY A 281 -4.40 33.46 -12.55
C GLY A 281 -2.89 33.57 -12.48
N VAL A 282 -2.22 34.14 -13.49
CA VAL A 282 -0.77 34.32 -13.50
C VAL A 282 -0.33 35.39 -12.49
N GLU A 283 -1.07 36.49 -12.34
CA GLU A 283 -0.81 37.51 -11.34
C GLU A 283 -0.89 36.95 -9.93
N ALA A 284 -1.92 36.17 -9.62
CA ALA A 284 -2.07 35.47 -8.34
C ALA A 284 -0.94 34.46 -8.12
N ALA A 285 -0.56 33.70 -9.15
CA ALA A 285 0.55 32.74 -9.06
C ALA A 285 1.88 33.43 -8.73
N LEU A 286 2.17 34.56 -9.38
CA LEU A 286 3.37 35.35 -9.10
C LEU A 286 3.35 35.99 -7.70
N ALA A 287 2.19 36.47 -7.26
CA ALA A 287 1.99 37.01 -5.91
C ALA A 287 2.19 35.95 -4.84
N SER A 288 1.79 34.70 -5.11
CA SER A 288 1.98 33.57 -4.18
C SER A 288 3.43 33.12 -4.03
N LYS A 289 4.32 33.54 -4.92
CA LYS A 289 5.73 33.14 -5.00
C LYS A 289 5.90 31.61 -5.09
N ALA A 290 5.01 30.94 -5.81
CA ALA A 290 5.09 29.51 -6.04
C ALA A 290 6.21 29.20 -7.04
N GLU A 291 6.99 28.17 -6.77
CA GLU A 291 8.03 27.66 -7.65
C GLU A 291 7.47 26.82 -8.82
N ILE A 292 6.26 26.29 -8.65
CA ILE A 292 5.57 25.44 -9.63
C ILE A 292 4.18 26.04 -9.86
N VAL A 293 3.83 26.28 -11.12
CA VAL A 293 2.48 26.69 -11.54
C VAL A 293 1.89 25.58 -12.37
N VAL A 294 0.76 25.04 -11.91
CA VAL A 294 0.05 23.94 -12.55
C VAL A 294 -1.18 24.47 -13.24
N VAL A 295 -1.18 24.46 -14.57
CA VAL A 295 -2.34 24.85 -15.36
C VAL A 295 -3.36 23.73 -15.37
N CYS A 296 -4.56 24.03 -14.90
CA CYS A 296 -5.69 23.11 -14.81
C CYS A 296 -6.85 23.65 -15.65
N ALA A 297 -7.06 23.08 -16.84
CA ALA A 297 -8.10 23.45 -17.79
C ALA A 297 -8.64 22.21 -18.51
N SER A 298 -9.57 22.33 -19.45
CA SER A 298 -9.98 21.22 -20.31
C SER A 298 -8.97 20.97 -21.43
N ASP A 299 -9.06 19.82 -22.12
CA ASP A 299 -8.18 19.50 -23.24
C ASP A 299 -8.30 20.54 -24.37
N ASP A 300 -9.52 21.00 -24.63
CA ASP A 300 -9.79 22.00 -25.64
C ASP A 300 -9.22 23.37 -25.26
N ASP A 301 -9.29 23.72 -23.96
CA ASP A 301 -8.80 25.01 -23.47
C ASP A 301 -7.26 25.10 -23.47
N TYR A 302 -6.55 23.98 -23.34
CA TYR A 302 -5.07 24.01 -23.25
C TYR A 302 -4.38 24.59 -24.48
N ALA A 303 -4.97 24.44 -25.67
CA ALA A 303 -4.38 24.99 -26.90
C ALA A 303 -4.20 26.51 -26.82
N THR A 304 -5.05 27.21 -26.08
CA THR A 304 -5.01 28.65 -25.90
C THR A 304 -4.42 29.08 -24.55
N VAL A 305 -4.80 28.41 -23.48
CA VAL A 305 -4.46 28.77 -22.12
C VAL A 305 -2.98 28.53 -21.82
N ALA A 306 -2.45 27.33 -22.16
CA ALA A 306 -1.10 26.99 -21.77
C ALA A 306 -0.02 27.86 -22.43
N PRO A 307 -0.07 28.18 -23.74
CA PRO A 307 0.86 29.14 -24.37
C PRO A 307 0.76 30.54 -23.73
N ARG A 308 -0.44 30.99 -23.43
CA ARG A 308 -0.64 32.30 -22.82
C ARG A 308 -0.09 32.39 -21.41
N VAL A 309 -0.29 31.34 -20.61
CA VAL A 309 0.34 31.23 -19.26
C VAL A 309 1.87 31.25 -19.39
N LYS A 310 2.45 30.50 -20.33
CA LYS A 310 3.91 30.47 -20.53
C LYS A 310 4.47 31.85 -20.92
N GLU A 311 3.78 32.56 -21.79
CA GLU A 311 4.15 33.91 -22.21
C GLU A 311 4.20 34.88 -21.01
N LEU A 312 3.17 34.88 -20.18
CA LEU A 312 3.03 35.80 -19.03
C LEU A 312 3.94 35.38 -17.85
N LEU A 313 4.09 34.09 -17.61
CA LEU A 313 4.90 33.55 -16.51
C LEU A 313 6.40 33.68 -16.81
N GLY A 314 6.81 33.52 -18.07
CA GLY A 314 8.22 33.46 -18.48
C GLY A 314 8.95 32.31 -17.80
N ASP A 315 10.13 32.61 -17.25
CA ASP A 315 10.99 31.66 -16.49
C ASP A 315 10.94 31.87 -14.99
N LYS A 316 9.91 32.60 -14.48
CA LYS A 316 9.75 32.90 -13.05
C LYS A 316 9.33 31.71 -12.20
N ALA A 317 8.71 30.72 -12.80
CA ALA A 317 8.31 29.47 -12.15
C ALA A 317 8.30 28.29 -13.15
N ILE A 318 8.33 27.08 -12.64
CA ILE A 318 8.19 25.86 -13.44
C ILE A 318 6.73 25.72 -13.85
N LEU A 319 6.48 25.70 -15.17
CA LEU A 319 5.14 25.47 -15.71
C LEU A 319 4.87 23.98 -15.89
N VAL A 320 3.75 23.52 -15.35
CA VAL A 320 3.24 22.15 -15.50
C VAL A 320 1.82 22.24 -16.07
N VAL A 321 1.50 21.38 -17.01
CA VAL A 321 0.14 21.24 -17.56
C VAL A 321 -0.47 19.94 -17.03
N ALA A 322 -1.64 20.04 -16.39
CA ALA A 322 -2.33 18.88 -15.84
C ALA A 322 -3.23 18.24 -16.92
N GLY A 323 -2.79 17.11 -17.50
CA GLY A 323 -3.53 16.43 -18.55
C GLY A 323 -3.28 14.93 -18.61
#